data_93aa92cf394850499b2097089e47bf62
#
_entry.id   93aa92cf394850499b2097089e47bf62
#
_cell.length_a   1.000
_cell.length_b   1.000
_cell.length_c   1.000
_cell.angle_alpha   90.00
_cell.angle_beta   90.00
_cell.angle_gamma   90.00
#
_symmetry.space_group_name_H-M   'P 1'
#
loop_
_entity.id
_entity.type
_entity.pdbx_description
1 polymer ?
#
loop_
_entity_poly.entity_id
_entity_poly.type
_entity_poly.pdbx_seq_one_letter_code
_entity_poly.pdbx_strand_id
1 'polypeptide(L)'
;MAASNYSDYIPAASISYVDSLMTNYRIDLKIVNQRQTKHGDFRRSPSGKMQITVNNNLNPEQFIITLIHEIAHYVTFKTYGRVQPHGTKWKQTFQQLMLPILNPDVFPDQILHLLATHLKNPKASTDSDPKLSLALKNGQSSEGMTFVHKLNLGTIFEYKNQRYKRGTIRRTRIECLNLSNNRVYLFHQNAEVKVTS
;
A
#
# COMPACT_ATOMS: atom_id res chain seq x y z
N MET A 1 -6.43 -25.77 -9.02
CA MET A 1 -5.87 -25.00 -7.89
C MET A 1 -7.05 -24.31 -7.23
N ALA A 2 -7.30 -24.59 -5.95
CA ALA A 2 -8.35 -23.90 -5.19
C ALA A 2 -8.04 -22.41 -5.23
N ALA A 3 -9.06 -21.58 -5.53
CA ALA A 3 -8.91 -20.13 -5.40
C ALA A 3 -8.55 -19.85 -3.94
N SER A 4 -7.40 -19.22 -3.69
CA SER A 4 -7.01 -18.83 -2.33
C SER A 4 -8.14 -17.95 -1.78
N ASN A 5 -8.72 -18.39 -0.67
CA ASN A 5 -9.82 -17.68 -0.04
C ASN A 5 -9.24 -16.38 0.57
N TYR A 6 -9.70 -15.22 0.15
CA TYR A 6 -9.21 -13.93 0.69
C TYR A 6 -9.44 -13.78 2.19
N SER A 7 -10.35 -14.55 2.79
CA SER A 7 -10.59 -14.57 4.24
C SER A 7 -9.34 -14.91 5.05
N ASP A 8 -8.40 -15.67 4.46
CA ASP A 8 -7.12 -16.02 5.10
C ASP A 8 -6.13 -14.84 5.15
N TYR A 9 -6.42 -13.75 4.42
CA TYR A 9 -5.55 -12.59 4.25
C TYR A 9 -6.07 -11.31 4.90
N ILE A 10 -7.26 -11.32 5.50
CA ILE A 10 -7.88 -10.13 6.10
C ILE A 10 -8.21 -10.36 7.58
N PRO A 11 -8.34 -9.30 8.39
CA PRO A 11 -8.81 -9.43 9.77
C PRO A 11 -10.18 -10.09 9.83
N ALA A 12 -10.37 -11.05 10.75
CA ALA A 12 -11.59 -11.85 10.84
C ALA A 12 -12.87 -11.00 10.97
N ALA A 13 -12.81 -9.90 11.74
CA ALA A 13 -13.95 -8.99 11.94
C ALA A 13 -14.38 -8.26 10.64
N SER A 14 -13.57 -8.27 9.60
CA SER A 14 -13.89 -7.62 8.31
C SER A 14 -14.50 -8.57 7.27
N ILE A 15 -14.50 -9.88 7.51
CA ILE A 15 -14.88 -10.90 6.51
C ILE A 15 -16.30 -10.66 6.01
N SER A 16 -17.29 -10.56 6.89
CA SER A 16 -18.70 -10.41 6.50
C SER A 16 -18.97 -9.17 5.65
N TYR A 17 -18.26 -8.07 5.97
CA TYR A 17 -18.34 -6.85 5.18
C TYR A 17 -17.73 -7.04 3.79
N VAL A 18 -16.55 -7.63 3.70
CA VAL A 18 -15.88 -7.91 2.42
C VAL A 18 -16.72 -8.87 1.58
N ASP A 19 -17.31 -9.92 2.16
CA ASP A 19 -18.23 -10.84 1.49
C ASP A 19 -19.39 -10.09 0.83
N SER A 20 -19.98 -9.14 1.56
CA SER A 20 -21.05 -8.30 1.03
C SER A 20 -20.60 -7.47 -0.19
N LEU A 21 -19.40 -6.89 -0.15
CA LEU A 21 -18.85 -6.14 -1.29
C LEU A 21 -18.58 -7.05 -2.48
N MET A 22 -17.94 -8.20 -2.24
CA MET A 22 -17.62 -9.18 -3.28
C MET A 22 -18.88 -9.64 -4.01
N THR A 23 -19.97 -9.92 -3.28
CA THR A 23 -21.25 -10.37 -3.81
C THR A 23 -21.99 -9.25 -4.55
N ASN A 24 -22.14 -8.09 -3.91
CA ASN A 24 -22.91 -6.97 -4.46
C ASN A 24 -22.32 -6.42 -5.75
N TYR A 25 -20.98 -6.35 -5.83
CA TYR A 25 -20.29 -5.83 -7.00
C TYR A 25 -19.82 -6.93 -7.96
N ARG A 26 -19.98 -8.22 -7.64
CA ARG A 26 -19.52 -9.37 -8.44
C ARG A 26 -18.04 -9.23 -8.81
N ILE A 27 -17.21 -9.05 -7.79
CA ILE A 27 -15.80 -8.74 -7.97
C ILE A 27 -15.02 -10.01 -8.33
N ASP A 28 -14.26 -9.97 -9.43
CA ASP A 28 -13.26 -10.98 -9.79
C ASP A 28 -11.93 -10.62 -9.11
N LEU A 29 -11.67 -11.23 -7.94
CA LEU A 29 -10.43 -11.05 -7.19
C LEU A 29 -9.45 -12.18 -7.48
N LYS A 30 -8.20 -11.81 -7.72
CA LYS A 30 -7.07 -12.75 -7.83
C LYS A 30 -5.96 -12.34 -6.87
N ILE A 31 -5.58 -13.24 -5.97
CA ILE A 31 -4.41 -13.10 -5.10
C ILE A 31 -3.19 -13.56 -5.90
N VAL A 32 -2.14 -12.74 -5.93
CA VAL A 32 -0.97 -12.95 -6.79
C VAL A 32 0.32 -12.87 -5.99
N ASN A 33 1.40 -13.44 -6.52
CA ASN A 33 2.72 -13.32 -5.92
C ASN A 33 3.16 -11.85 -5.82
N GLN A 34 4.02 -11.57 -4.85
CA GLN A 34 4.56 -10.26 -4.58
C GLN A 34 5.06 -9.55 -5.85
N ARG A 35 4.62 -8.32 -6.05
CA ARG A 35 5.13 -7.40 -7.08
C ARG A 35 5.89 -6.25 -6.40
N GLN A 36 6.97 -5.78 -7.03
CA GLN A 36 7.83 -4.73 -6.46
C GLN A 36 7.27 -3.32 -6.59
N THR A 37 6.37 -3.08 -7.55
CA THR A 37 5.92 -1.72 -7.91
C THR A 37 4.54 -1.36 -7.40
N LYS A 38 3.77 -2.34 -6.92
CA LYS A 38 2.39 -2.16 -6.45
C LYS A 38 1.94 -3.28 -5.52
N HIS A 39 1.03 -2.95 -4.61
CA HIS A 39 0.39 -3.92 -3.70
C HIS A 39 -0.88 -4.53 -4.30
N GLY A 40 -1.67 -3.72 -4.99
CA GLY A 40 -2.90 -4.08 -5.68
C GLY A 40 -2.96 -3.52 -7.09
N ASP A 41 -4.01 -3.88 -7.83
CA ASP A 41 -4.25 -3.36 -9.17
C ASP A 41 -5.69 -3.66 -9.63
N PHE A 42 -6.43 -2.65 -10.03
CA PHE A 42 -7.70 -2.78 -10.74
C PHE A 42 -7.47 -2.64 -12.23
N ARG A 43 -7.94 -3.61 -13.01
CA ARG A 43 -7.82 -3.63 -14.47
C ARG A 43 -9.14 -3.89 -15.16
N ARG A 44 -9.29 -3.27 -16.32
CA ARG A 44 -10.30 -3.60 -17.30
C ARG A 44 -9.61 -4.11 -18.58
N SER A 45 -9.96 -5.33 -19.01
CA SER A 45 -9.48 -5.88 -20.27
C SER A 45 -10.16 -5.20 -21.49
N PRO A 46 -9.62 -5.32 -22.68
CA PRO A 46 -10.28 -4.87 -23.91
C PRO A 46 -11.66 -5.52 -24.12
N SER A 47 -11.86 -6.75 -23.64
CA SER A 47 -13.18 -7.45 -23.66
C SER A 47 -14.17 -6.91 -22.64
N GLY A 48 -13.80 -5.90 -21.84
CA GLY A 48 -14.64 -5.33 -20.78
C GLY A 48 -14.63 -6.06 -19.45
N LYS A 49 -13.95 -7.20 -19.34
CA LYS A 49 -13.80 -7.93 -18.07
C LYS A 49 -12.99 -7.10 -17.07
N MET A 50 -13.51 -6.94 -15.87
CA MET A 50 -12.85 -6.20 -14.78
C MET A 50 -12.32 -7.19 -13.75
N GLN A 51 -11.08 -6.97 -13.31
CA GLN A 51 -10.40 -7.82 -12.34
C GLN A 51 -9.62 -6.98 -11.34
N ILE A 52 -9.64 -7.40 -10.07
CA ILE A 52 -8.80 -6.88 -9.00
C ILE A 52 -7.71 -7.91 -8.70
N THR A 53 -6.49 -7.44 -8.50
CA THR A 53 -5.39 -8.30 -8.03
C THR A 53 -4.77 -7.68 -6.78
N VAL A 54 -4.44 -8.51 -5.77
CA VAL A 54 -3.75 -8.11 -4.54
C VAL A 54 -2.58 -9.06 -4.29
N ASN A 55 -1.46 -8.53 -3.80
CA ASN A 55 -0.28 -9.34 -3.48
C ASN A 55 -0.52 -10.20 -2.23
N ASN A 56 -0.02 -11.44 -2.23
CA ASN A 56 -0.19 -12.42 -1.15
C ASN A 56 0.74 -12.23 0.06
N ASN A 57 1.71 -11.34 -0.02
CA ASN A 57 2.72 -11.11 1.02
C ASN A 57 2.41 -9.93 1.94
N LEU A 58 1.23 -9.34 1.85
CA LEU A 58 0.79 -8.26 2.73
C LEU A 58 0.29 -8.84 4.05
N ASN A 59 0.55 -8.13 5.15
CA ASN A 59 -0.12 -8.45 6.41
C ASN A 59 -1.63 -8.14 6.31
N PRO A 60 -2.46 -8.66 7.23
CA PRO A 60 -3.92 -8.54 7.12
C PRO A 60 -4.41 -7.10 7.00
N GLU A 61 -3.85 -6.16 7.76
CA GLU A 61 -4.23 -4.74 7.72
C GLU A 61 -3.86 -4.08 6.39
N GLN A 62 -2.66 -4.38 5.87
CA GLN A 62 -2.26 -3.89 4.55
C GLN A 62 -3.09 -4.50 3.43
N PHE A 63 -3.40 -5.80 3.56
CA PHE A 63 -4.18 -6.51 2.55
C PHE A 63 -5.58 -5.91 2.44
N ILE A 64 -6.30 -5.74 3.57
CA ILE A 64 -7.65 -5.19 3.52
C ILE A 64 -7.70 -3.76 3.02
N ILE A 65 -6.77 -2.90 3.45
CA ILE A 65 -6.69 -1.51 2.94
C ILE A 65 -6.45 -1.52 1.42
N THR A 66 -5.54 -2.37 0.94
CA THR A 66 -5.25 -2.51 -0.49
C THR A 66 -6.46 -3.05 -1.25
N LEU A 67 -7.13 -4.07 -0.73
CA LEU A 67 -8.33 -4.64 -1.35
C LEU A 67 -9.44 -3.59 -1.49
N ILE A 68 -9.76 -2.86 -0.41
CA ILE A 68 -10.78 -1.80 -0.46
C ILE A 68 -10.36 -0.65 -1.38
N HIS A 69 -9.07 -0.33 -1.47
CA HIS A 69 -8.54 0.64 -2.44
C HIS A 69 -8.86 0.25 -3.88
N GLU A 70 -8.63 -1.01 -4.25
CA GLU A 70 -8.91 -1.51 -5.60
C GLU A 70 -10.42 -1.67 -5.84
N ILE A 71 -11.20 -2.05 -4.82
CA ILE A 71 -12.66 -2.03 -4.88
C ILE A 71 -13.18 -0.60 -5.11
N ALA A 72 -12.56 0.40 -4.47
CA ALA A 72 -12.94 1.79 -4.71
C ALA A 72 -12.70 2.23 -6.16
N HIS A 73 -11.61 1.79 -6.80
CA HIS A 73 -11.40 2.00 -8.24
C HIS A 73 -12.49 1.34 -9.07
N TYR A 74 -12.81 0.09 -8.76
CA TYR A 74 -13.87 -0.66 -9.44
C TYR A 74 -15.23 0.04 -9.33
N VAL A 75 -15.66 0.37 -8.10
CA VAL A 75 -16.96 1.01 -7.83
C VAL A 75 -17.02 2.40 -8.47
N THR A 76 -15.95 3.19 -8.35
CA THR A 76 -15.87 4.51 -8.99
C THR A 76 -16.01 4.40 -10.50
N PHE A 77 -15.32 3.44 -11.12
CA PHE A 77 -15.43 3.22 -12.55
C PHE A 77 -16.85 2.77 -12.98
N LYS A 78 -17.48 1.88 -12.21
CA LYS A 78 -18.87 1.43 -12.46
C LYS A 78 -19.87 2.57 -12.37
N THR A 79 -19.70 3.48 -11.41
CA THR A 79 -20.67 4.56 -11.14
C THR A 79 -20.47 5.76 -12.06
N TYR A 80 -19.22 6.13 -12.33
CA TYR A 80 -18.89 7.39 -13.02
C TYR A 80 -18.16 7.22 -14.35
N GLY A 81 -17.87 5.96 -14.76
CA GLY A 81 -17.05 5.70 -15.94
C GLY A 81 -15.58 6.08 -15.73
N ARG A 82 -14.92 6.51 -16.80
CA ARG A 82 -13.50 6.88 -16.75
C ARG A 82 -13.34 8.27 -16.10
N VAL A 83 -12.82 8.31 -14.91
CA VAL A 83 -12.50 9.53 -14.16
C VAL A 83 -11.01 9.57 -13.81
N GLN A 84 -10.53 10.72 -13.30
CA GLN A 84 -9.15 10.86 -12.85
C GLN A 84 -8.86 9.84 -11.72
N PRO A 85 -7.85 8.98 -11.85
CA PRO A 85 -7.42 8.08 -10.79
C PRO A 85 -7.06 8.85 -9.52
N HIS A 86 -7.55 8.38 -8.37
CA HIS A 86 -7.35 9.02 -7.05
C HIS A 86 -7.87 10.47 -6.96
N GLY A 87 -8.73 10.90 -7.91
CA GLY A 87 -9.44 12.17 -7.87
C GLY A 87 -10.59 12.18 -6.85
N THR A 88 -11.35 13.27 -6.78
CA THR A 88 -12.41 13.48 -5.78
C THR A 88 -13.41 12.32 -5.71
N LYS A 89 -13.87 11.82 -6.86
CA LYS A 89 -14.85 10.71 -6.90
C LYS A 89 -14.30 9.43 -6.28
N TRP A 90 -13.06 9.06 -6.63
CA TRP A 90 -12.40 7.91 -6.04
C TRP A 90 -12.18 8.10 -4.52
N LYS A 91 -11.71 9.27 -4.08
CA LYS A 91 -11.49 9.54 -2.65
C LYS A 91 -12.76 9.38 -1.84
N GLN A 92 -13.88 9.94 -2.31
CA GLN A 92 -15.18 9.80 -1.66
C GLN A 92 -15.63 8.33 -1.59
N THR A 93 -15.50 7.59 -2.69
CA THR A 93 -15.84 6.15 -2.73
C THR A 93 -14.96 5.36 -1.77
N PHE A 94 -13.64 5.61 -1.76
CA PHE A 94 -12.72 4.91 -0.86
C PHE A 94 -13.02 5.20 0.61
N GLN A 95 -13.28 6.47 0.97
CA GLN A 95 -13.70 6.85 2.32
C GLN A 95 -14.98 6.11 2.72
N GLN A 96 -16.02 6.12 1.89
CA GLN A 96 -17.29 5.44 2.16
C GLN A 96 -17.11 3.93 2.37
N LEU A 97 -16.30 3.29 1.55
CA LEU A 97 -16.03 1.85 1.67
C LEU A 97 -15.15 1.49 2.87
N MET A 98 -14.31 2.40 3.34
CA MET A 98 -13.49 2.17 4.53
C MET A 98 -14.23 2.38 5.85
N LEU A 99 -15.24 3.26 5.90
CA LEU A 99 -15.94 3.63 7.14
C LEU A 99 -16.48 2.43 7.94
N PRO A 100 -17.13 1.41 7.34
CA PRO A 100 -17.70 0.30 8.11
C PRO A 100 -16.67 -0.57 8.83
N ILE A 101 -15.43 -0.58 8.33
CA ILE A 101 -14.33 -1.38 8.91
C ILE A 101 -13.31 -0.53 9.66
N LEU A 102 -13.53 0.79 9.78
CA LEU A 102 -12.63 1.70 10.50
C LEU A 102 -12.91 1.66 12.01
N ASN A 103 -12.60 0.54 12.64
CA ASN A 103 -12.87 0.28 14.05
C ASN A 103 -11.76 -0.59 14.70
N PRO A 104 -11.73 -0.69 16.05
CA PRO A 104 -10.69 -1.44 16.78
C PRO A 104 -10.72 -2.96 16.56
N ASP A 105 -11.86 -3.53 16.15
CA ASP A 105 -11.96 -4.97 15.88
C ASP A 105 -11.21 -5.38 14.61
N VAL A 106 -11.04 -4.41 13.68
CA VAL A 106 -10.35 -4.63 12.40
C VAL A 106 -8.92 -4.11 12.42
N PHE A 107 -8.68 -2.96 13.06
CA PHE A 107 -7.35 -2.33 13.08
C PHE A 107 -6.87 -2.07 14.49
N PRO A 108 -5.61 -2.45 14.83
CA PRO A 108 -4.98 -2.01 16.08
C PRO A 108 -5.00 -0.48 16.23
N ASP A 109 -5.16 0.04 17.47
CA ASP A 109 -5.34 1.47 17.75
C ASP A 109 -4.32 2.38 17.06
N GLN A 110 -3.04 1.97 17.05
CA GLN A 110 -1.98 2.74 16.40
C GLN A 110 -2.23 2.89 14.88
N ILE A 111 -2.66 1.82 14.22
CA ILE A 111 -2.98 1.85 12.78
C ILE A 111 -4.28 2.61 12.56
N LEU A 112 -5.30 2.37 13.37
CA LEU A 112 -6.61 2.98 13.28
C LEU A 112 -6.53 4.51 13.29
N HIS A 113 -5.80 5.09 14.25
CA HIS A 113 -5.62 6.55 14.33
C HIS A 113 -4.93 7.15 13.10
N LEU A 114 -3.87 6.52 12.62
CA LEU A 114 -3.13 6.97 11.44
C LEU A 114 -3.94 6.81 10.16
N LEU A 115 -4.68 5.69 10.05
CA LEU A 115 -5.56 5.41 8.93
C LEU A 115 -6.74 6.40 8.88
N ALA A 116 -7.38 6.72 10.00
CA ALA A 116 -8.42 7.73 10.09
C ALA A 116 -7.91 9.12 9.65
N THR A 117 -6.68 9.46 10.03
CA THR A 117 -6.04 10.71 9.58
C THR A 117 -5.75 10.69 8.08
N HIS A 118 -5.23 9.59 7.55
CA HIS A 118 -4.96 9.40 6.11
C HIS A 118 -6.25 9.50 5.29
N LEU A 119 -7.35 8.93 5.78
CA LEU A 119 -8.65 8.94 5.11
C LEU A 119 -9.30 10.32 5.00
N LYS A 120 -8.90 11.32 5.76
CA LYS A 120 -9.36 12.72 5.56
C LYS A 120 -9.02 13.26 4.17
N ASN A 121 -7.89 12.84 3.60
CA ASN A 121 -7.48 13.14 2.23
C ASN A 121 -6.62 12.00 1.66
N PRO A 122 -7.24 10.89 1.26
CA PRO A 122 -6.50 9.70 0.86
C PRO A 122 -5.61 9.98 -0.35
N LYS A 123 -4.40 9.43 -0.30
CA LYS A 123 -3.42 9.47 -1.39
C LYS A 123 -3.49 8.19 -2.21
N ALA A 124 -2.80 8.19 -3.35
CA ALA A 124 -2.73 7.05 -4.28
C ALA A 124 -2.12 5.77 -3.67
N SER A 125 -1.43 5.88 -2.55
CA SER A 125 -0.86 4.74 -1.82
C SER A 125 -0.69 5.10 -0.35
N THR A 126 -0.92 4.13 0.54
CA THR A 126 -0.57 4.23 1.97
C THR A 126 0.93 4.42 2.18
N ASP A 127 1.76 3.91 1.26
CA ASP A 127 3.22 4.11 1.30
C ASP A 127 3.62 5.59 1.18
N SER A 128 2.77 6.44 0.63
CA SER A 128 3.02 7.89 0.56
C SER A 128 2.82 8.61 1.90
N ASP A 129 2.27 7.94 2.91
CA ASP A 129 2.17 8.40 4.29
C ASP A 129 3.22 7.65 5.15
N PRO A 130 4.34 8.31 5.52
CA PRO A 130 5.44 7.62 6.21
C PRO A 130 5.05 7.01 7.55
N LYS A 131 4.17 7.67 8.31
CA LYS A 131 3.75 7.18 9.64
C LYS A 131 2.85 5.95 9.50
N LEU A 132 1.84 6.01 8.63
CA LEU A 132 0.95 4.89 8.37
C LEU A 132 1.71 3.70 7.75
N SER A 133 2.57 3.95 6.76
CA SER A 133 3.40 2.92 6.14
C SER A 133 4.30 2.21 7.17
N LEU A 134 4.89 2.95 8.12
CA LEU A 134 5.72 2.37 9.17
C LEU A 134 4.89 1.54 10.16
N ALA A 135 3.73 2.04 10.59
CA ALA A 135 2.83 1.33 11.49
C ALA A 135 2.31 0.03 10.86
N LEU A 136 1.93 0.05 9.59
CA LEU A 136 1.51 -1.13 8.84
C LEU A 136 2.61 -2.19 8.71
N LYS A 137 3.88 -1.80 8.75
CA LYS A 137 5.03 -2.72 8.79
C LYS A 137 5.42 -3.11 10.23
N ASN A 138 4.58 -2.83 11.23
CA ASN A 138 4.87 -3.03 12.66
C ASN A 138 6.20 -2.38 13.10
N GLY A 139 6.63 -1.31 12.44
CA GLY A 139 7.89 -0.64 12.72
C GLY A 139 9.14 -1.45 12.40
N GLN A 140 8.98 -2.66 11.84
CA GLN A 140 10.07 -3.56 11.52
C GLN A 140 10.39 -3.53 10.02
N SER A 141 11.67 -3.64 9.71
CA SER A 141 12.17 -3.92 8.37
C SER A 141 12.34 -5.42 8.18
N SER A 142 12.38 -5.88 6.92
CA SER A 142 12.72 -7.26 6.59
C SER A 142 14.07 -7.67 7.19
N GLU A 143 14.28 -8.97 7.41
CA GLU A 143 15.52 -9.50 7.99
C GLU A 143 16.76 -9.01 7.21
N GLY A 144 17.77 -8.53 7.91
CA GLY A 144 18.99 -7.97 7.31
C GLY A 144 18.82 -6.62 6.62
N MET A 145 17.64 -6.03 6.69
CA MET A 145 17.33 -4.71 6.10
C MET A 145 17.10 -3.66 7.20
N THR A 146 17.16 -2.39 6.82
CA THR A 146 16.78 -1.27 7.68
C THR A 146 16.10 -0.19 6.86
N PHE A 147 15.42 0.76 7.51
CA PHE A 147 14.81 1.89 6.83
C PHE A 147 15.84 3.01 6.61
N VAL A 148 15.78 3.69 5.44
CA VAL A 148 16.70 4.79 5.11
C VAL A 148 16.69 5.90 6.15
N HIS A 149 15.53 6.20 6.79
CA HIS A 149 15.44 7.22 7.84
C HIS A 149 16.20 6.86 9.13
N LYS A 150 16.44 5.56 9.40
CA LYS A 150 17.20 5.09 10.56
C LYS A 150 18.71 5.16 10.37
N LEU A 151 19.18 5.41 9.12
CA LEU A 151 20.61 5.54 8.83
C LEU A 151 21.14 6.91 9.26
N ASN A 152 22.40 6.97 9.67
CA ASN A 152 23.10 8.22 9.90
C ASN A 152 23.46 8.90 8.56
N LEU A 153 23.63 10.22 8.61
CA LEU A 153 24.13 10.99 7.46
C LEU A 153 25.46 10.40 6.98
N GLY A 154 25.60 10.20 5.69
CA GLY A 154 26.82 9.65 5.09
C GLY A 154 26.91 8.13 5.05
N THR A 155 26.01 7.40 5.74
CA THR A 155 25.99 5.93 5.70
C THR A 155 25.85 5.43 4.26
N ILE A 156 26.64 4.41 3.92
CA ILE A 156 26.55 3.73 2.61
C ILE A 156 25.65 2.52 2.76
N PHE A 157 24.75 2.35 1.79
CA PHE A 157 23.80 1.26 1.75
C PHE A 157 23.59 0.76 0.32
N GLU A 158 23.08 -0.45 0.21
CA GLU A 158 22.71 -1.08 -1.05
C GLU A 158 21.18 -1.08 -1.23
N TYR A 159 20.74 -0.71 -2.44
CA TYR A 159 19.36 -0.82 -2.88
C TYR A 159 19.30 -1.24 -4.35
N LYS A 160 18.63 -2.35 -4.67
CA LYS A 160 18.53 -2.90 -6.03
C LYS A 160 19.91 -3.06 -6.72
N ASN A 161 20.86 -3.66 -6.01
CA ASN A 161 22.21 -3.94 -6.47
C ASN A 161 23.03 -2.68 -6.83
N GLN A 162 22.66 -1.53 -6.28
CA GLN A 162 23.40 -0.28 -6.43
C GLN A 162 23.71 0.32 -5.06
N ARG A 163 24.87 0.97 -4.94
CA ARG A 163 25.32 1.59 -3.69
C ARG A 163 24.99 3.08 -3.66
N TYR A 164 24.50 3.51 -2.51
CA TYR A 164 24.09 4.89 -2.26
C TYR A 164 24.70 5.40 -0.96
N LYS A 165 24.99 6.68 -0.91
CA LYS A 165 25.37 7.40 0.30
C LYS A 165 24.18 8.24 0.78
N ARG A 166 23.74 8.05 2.04
CA ARG A 166 22.64 8.79 2.64
C ARG A 166 22.99 10.25 2.80
N GLY A 167 22.20 11.14 2.22
CA GLY A 167 22.26 12.60 2.31
C GLY A 167 21.23 13.18 3.26
N THR A 168 20.76 14.40 3.01
CA THR A 168 19.85 15.17 3.86
C THR A 168 18.38 14.79 3.64
N ILE A 169 17.54 15.15 4.61
CA ILE A 169 16.08 14.98 4.49
C ILE A 169 15.52 16.19 3.73
N ARG A 170 14.74 15.93 2.68
CA ARG A 170 14.01 16.92 1.91
C ARG A 170 12.52 16.67 1.97
N ARG A 171 11.83 17.36 2.90
CA ARG A 171 10.41 17.12 3.24
C ARG A 171 10.16 15.66 3.67
N THR A 172 9.50 14.86 2.85
CA THR A 172 9.16 13.45 3.10
C THR A 172 10.11 12.46 2.41
N ARG A 173 11.18 12.96 1.80
CA ARG A 173 12.17 12.15 1.06
C ARG A 173 13.56 12.37 1.63
N ILE A 174 14.44 11.42 1.38
CA ILE A 174 15.85 11.50 1.75
C ILE A 174 16.67 11.52 0.45
N GLU A 175 17.52 12.52 0.31
CA GLU A 175 18.46 12.59 -0.78
C GLU A 175 19.54 11.54 -0.59
N CYS A 176 19.80 10.74 -1.61
CA CYS A 176 20.84 9.72 -1.57
C CYS A 176 21.67 9.79 -2.85
N LEU A 177 22.98 9.93 -2.70
CA LEU A 177 23.90 9.95 -3.82
C LEU A 177 24.18 8.53 -4.29
N ASN A 178 23.91 8.24 -5.53
CA ASN A 178 24.32 6.98 -6.16
C ASN A 178 25.83 7.02 -6.44
N LEU A 179 26.57 6.05 -5.90
CA LEU A 179 28.03 6.05 -5.98
C LEU A 179 28.60 5.60 -7.35
N SER A 180 27.75 5.01 -8.19
CA SER A 180 28.16 4.54 -9.52
C SER A 180 28.03 5.62 -10.60
N ASN A 181 27.05 6.52 -10.47
CA ASN A 181 26.75 7.53 -11.50
C ASN A 181 26.76 8.98 -11.00
N ASN A 182 27.10 9.21 -9.72
CA ASN A 182 27.13 10.50 -9.03
C ASN A 182 25.82 11.32 -9.12
N ARG A 183 24.67 10.66 -9.32
CA ARG A 183 23.35 11.31 -9.34
C ARG A 183 22.68 11.21 -8.00
N VAL A 184 21.90 12.25 -7.64
CA VAL A 184 21.09 12.27 -6.42
C VAL A 184 19.71 11.68 -6.72
N TYR A 185 19.29 10.75 -5.87
CA TYR A 185 17.98 10.10 -5.90
C TYR A 185 17.22 10.42 -4.63
N LEU A 186 15.90 10.55 -4.74
CA LEU A 186 15.00 10.83 -3.61
C LEU A 186 14.35 9.53 -3.12
N PHE A 187 14.84 9.00 -2.01
CA PHE A 187 14.30 7.82 -1.36
C PHE A 187 13.10 8.16 -0.48
N HIS A 188 12.13 7.27 -0.43
CA HIS A 188 11.11 7.31 0.62
C HIS A 188 11.75 7.04 1.98
N GLN A 189 11.31 7.72 3.06
CA GLN A 189 11.91 7.56 4.40
C GLN A 189 11.88 6.10 4.88
N ASN A 190 10.80 5.36 4.56
CA ASN A 190 10.61 3.96 4.90
C ASN A 190 11.04 3.00 3.78
N ALA A 191 11.89 3.43 2.85
CA ALA A 191 12.52 2.49 1.92
C ALA A 191 13.44 1.55 2.70
N GLU A 192 13.27 0.24 2.47
CA GLU A 192 14.11 -0.79 3.06
C GLU A 192 15.39 -0.95 2.25
N VAL A 193 16.51 -0.93 2.93
CA VAL A 193 17.85 -0.97 2.34
C VAL A 193 18.78 -1.84 3.17
N LYS A 194 19.81 -2.38 2.56
CA LYS A 194 20.83 -3.18 3.22
C LYS A 194 22.05 -2.30 3.52
N VAL A 195 22.43 -2.18 4.80
CA VAL A 195 23.67 -1.48 5.17
C VAL A 195 24.85 -2.27 4.68
N THR A 196 25.73 -1.63 3.95
CA THR A 196 27.03 -2.21 3.57
C THR A 196 28.09 -1.62 4.48
N SER A 197 28.72 -2.48 5.23
CA SER A 197 29.97 -2.15 5.99
C SER A 197 31.04 -1.60 5.06
#